data_bd1c818d572f6ee7be2fef8dc46809e6
#
_entry.id   bd1c818d572f6ee7be2fef8dc46809e6
#
_cell.length_a   1.000
_cell.length_b   1.000
_cell.length_c   1.000
_cell.angle_alpha   90.00
_cell.angle_beta   90.00
_cell.angle_gamma   90.00
#
_symmetry.space_group_name_H-M   'P 1'
#
loop_
_entity.id
_entity.type
_entity.pdbx_description
1 polymer ?
#
loop_
_entity_poly.entity_id
_entity_poly.type
_entity_poly.pdbx_seq_one_letter_code
_entity_poly.pdbx_strand_id
1 'polypeptide(L)'
;MEKDLDIIVYGATGFTGKLCVEYLASQERSTKWAIAGRNQEKLKKVADELCPDMEILIADSEDEDALDRLTQRTKVVLSTAGPFHRYGSKLVASCVKNNTHYVDITGENFWVKGLIDKHHEEASRKGVRIIPSCGYDSIPSDLGSLHCVQSMNKPIKRIEAFHTMKGEASGGTLETMFSLADLDLGKSIFDPFLLNPEGTVSDQQKKLSKDKTGVLEQNAINGWSGPFIMAAANTRVVRRSAALHEQKGEDYGRDFTYQEFTFHKKKTGAYMALAFLAIFGLVLMTPLRKIVRPLMKKPGEGPSKEVRENGWF
;
A
#
# COMPACT_ATOMS: atom_id res chain seq x y z
N MET A 1 -29.34 -0.34 -9.33
CA MET A 1 -28.93 -0.21 -10.73
C MET A 1 -27.89 -1.27 -11.03
N GLU A 2 -27.97 -1.89 -12.19
CA GLU A 2 -26.93 -2.81 -12.65
C GLU A 2 -25.66 -2.02 -13.00
N LYS A 3 -24.50 -2.50 -12.53
CA LYS A 3 -23.21 -1.84 -12.76
C LYS A 3 -22.70 -2.22 -14.14
N ASP A 4 -22.47 -1.24 -15.00
CA ASP A 4 -22.08 -1.42 -16.40
C ASP A 4 -20.56 -1.60 -16.59
N LEU A 5 -19.75 -1.25 -15.57
CA LEU A 5 -18.31 -1.41 -15.54
C LEU A 5 -17.88 -2.42 -14.48
N ASP A 6 -16.83 -3.18 -14.77
CA ASP A 6 -16.19 -4.08 -13.81
C ASP A 6 -15.18 -3.31 -12.96
N ILE A 7 -14.35 -2.46 -13.57
CA ILE A 7 -13.26 -1.74 -12.90
C ILE A 7 -13.25 -0.27 -13.35
N ILE A 8 -13.01 0.64 -12.40
CA ILE A 8 -12.58 2.01 -12.68
C ILE A 8 -11.19 2.22 -12.08
N VAL A 9 -10.22 2.64 -12.90
CA VAL A 9 -8.89 3.08 -12.45
C VAL A 9 -8.95 4.56 -12.09
N TYR A 10 -9.04 4.86 -10.80
CA TYR A 10 -9.05 6.23 -10.29
C TYR A 10 -7.63 6.73 -10.03
N GLY A 11 -7.29 7.91 -10.55
CA GLY A 11 -5.92 8.43 -10.52
C GLY A 11 -5.05 7.93 -11.69
N ALA A 12 -5.66 7.56 -12.81
CA ALA A 12 -5.03 7.01 -14.01
C ALA A 12 -3.94 7.91 -14.62
N THR A 13 -3.92 9.21 -14.31
CA THR A 13 -2.90 10.16 -14.79
C THR A 13 -1.60 10.14 -13.98
N GLY A 14 -1.59 9.47 -12.83
CA GLY A 14 -0.40 9.27 -12.01
C GLY A 14 0.54 8.23 -12.59
N PHE A 15 1.78 8.16 -12.09
CA PHE A 15 2.77 7.19 -12.58
C PHE A 15 2.25 5.74 -12.46
N THR A 16 1.83 5.31 -11.28
CA THR A 16 1.31 3.96 -11.06
C THR A 16 -0.03 3.74 -11.76
N GLY A 17 -0.88 4.79 -11.82
CA GLY A 17 -2.14 4.72 -12.55
C GLY A 17 -1.96 4.40 -14.03
N LYS A 18 -0.99 5.03 -14.71
CA LYS A 18 -0.64 4.71 -16.09
C LYS A 18 -0.17 3.27 -16.26
N LEU A 19 0.62 2.73 -15.33
CA LEU A 19 1.05 1.33 -15.36
C LEU A 19 -0.14 0.36 -15.21
N CYS A 20 -1.12 0.70 -14.37
CA CYS A 20 -2.35 -0.08 -14.26
C CYS A 20 -3.17 -0.04 -15.56
N VAL A 21 -3.26 1.12 -16.20
CA VAL A 21 -3.92 1.29 -17.50
C VAL A 21 -3.21 0.48 -18.58
N GLU A 22 -1.88 0.60 -18.67
CA GLU A 22 -1.03 -0.17 -19.62
C GLU A 22 -1.24 -1.68 -19.42
N TYR A 23 -1.24 -2.15 -18.17
CA TYR A 23 -1.48 -3.55 -17.86
C TYR A 23 -2.88 -4.01 -18.28
N LEU A 24 -3.94 -3.27 -17.92
CA LEU A 24 -5.31 -3.65 -18.28
C LEU A 24 -5.53 -3.63 -19.79
N ALA A 25 -4.97 -2.64 -20.49
CA ALA A 25 -5.04 -2.54 -21.96
C ALA A 25 -4.32 -3.70 -22.66
N SER A 26 -3.26 -4.26 -22.05
CA SER A 26 -2.54 -5.41 -22.59
C SER A 26 -3.24 -6.77 -22.38
N GLN A 27 -4.29 -6.81 -21.56
CA GLN A 27 -4.99 -8.07 -21.26
C GLN A 27 -6.10 -8.34 -22.29
N GLU A 28 -6.06 -9.50 -22.91
CA GLU A 28 -7.15 -10.02 -23.76
C GLU A 28 -8.30 -10.55 -22.89
N ARG A 29 -9.04 -9.66 -22.24
CA ARG A 29 -10.17 -10.03 -21.37
C ARG A 29 -11.42 -9.22 -21.74
N SER A 30 -12.58 -9.82 -21.54
CA SER A 30 -13.88 -9.15 -21.70
C SER A 30 -14.24 -8.18 -20.55
N THR A 31 -13.28 -7.81 -19.73
CA THR A 31 -13.46 -6.90 -18.59
C THR A 31 -13.82 -5.51 -19.10
N LYS A 32 -14.95 -4.98 -18.66
CA LYS A 32 -15.37 -3.61 -18.97
C LYS A 32 -14.77 -2.67 -17.93
N TRP A 33 -13.94 -1.74 -18.37
CA TRP A 33 -13.27 -0.83 -17.45
C TRP A 33 -13.17 0.59 -18.01
N ALA A 34 -12.94 1.55 -17.14
CA ALA A 34 -12.79 2.97 -17.48
C ALA A 34 -11.65 3.59 -16.67
N ILE A 35 -11.18 4.76 -17.11
CA ILE A 35 -10.22 5.56 -16.37
C ILE A 35 -10.88 6.78 -15.77
N ALA A 36 -10.44 7.19 -14.58
CA ALA A 36 -11.02 8.31 -13.88
C ALA A 36 -9.99 9.21 -13.18
N GLY A 37 -10.40 10.47 -12.98
CA GLY A 37 -9.62 11.48 -12.28
C GLY A 37 -10.17 12.88 -12.51
N ARG A 38 -9.50 13.90 -11.97
CA ARG A 38 -10.01 15.28 -11.99
C ARG A 38 -9.68 16.08 -13.27
N ASN A 39 -8.68 15.67 -14.05
CA ASN A 39 -8.19 16.46 -15.19
C ASN A 39 -8.45 15.73 -16.50
N GLN A 40 -9.47 16.21 -17.24
CA GLN A 40 -9.91 15.64 -18.50
C GLN A 40 -8.82 15.59 -19.58
N GLU A 41 -8.04 16.67 -19.74
CA GLU A 41 -7.00 16.73 -20.77
C GLU A 41 -5.89 15.70 -20.52
N LYS A 42 -5.47 15.54 -19.24
CA LYS A 42 -4.47 14.54 -18.88
C LYS A 42 -5.00 13.11 -19.04
N LEU A 43 -6.26 12.86 -18.69
CA LEU A 43 -6.92 11.56 -18.90
C LEU A 43 -7.00 11.24 -20.39
N LYS A 44 -7.40 12.22 -21.22
CA LYS A 44 -7.44 12.05 -22.67
C LYS A 44 -6.07 11.68 -23.25
N LYS A 45 -4.99 12.34 -22.80
CA LYS A 45 -3.63 11.97 -23.22
C LYS A 45 -3.27 10.53 -22.86
N VAL A 46 -3.67 10.05 -21.68
CA VAL A 46 -3.44 8.66 -21.26
C VAL A 46 -4.26 7.70 -22.13
N ALA A 47 -5.53 8.02 -22.41
CA ALA A 47 -6.35 7.22 -23.31
C ALA A 47 -5.78 7.18 -24.74
N ASP A 48 -5.47 8.33 -25.34
CA ASP A 48 -4.92 8.42 -26.69
C ASP A 48 -3.60 7.65 -26.83
N GLU A 49 -2.78 7.60 -25.79
CA GLU A 49 -1.49 6.88 -25.76
C GLU A 49 -1.63 5.36 -25.59
N LEU A 50 -2.51 4.92 -24.69
CA LEU A 50 -2.55 3.52 -24.22
C LEU A 50 -3.80 2.76 -24.64
N CYS A 51 -4.95 3.42 -24.83
CA CYS A 51 -6.23 2.80 -25.19
C CYS A 51 -7.21 3.87 -25.73
N PRO A 52 -7.14 4.23 -27.03
CA PRO A 52 -7.85 5.39 -27.58
C PRO A 52 -9.37 5.41 -27.40
N ASP A 53 -10.02 4.25 -27.37
CA ASP A 53 -11.48 4.13 -27.22
C ASP A 53 -11.93 4.02 -25.75
N MET A 54 -11.03 4.26 -24.80
CA MET A 54 -11.29 4.12 -23.37
C MET A 54 -12.28 5.17 -22.87
N GLU A 55 -13.27 4.72 -22.12
CA GLU A 55 -14.18 5.62 -21.42
C GLU A 55 -13.45 6.42 -20.33
N ILE A 56 -13.69 7.74 -20.34
CA ILE A 56 -13.09 8.69 -19.40
C ILE A 56 -14.17 9.25 -18.50
N LEU A 57 -13.99 9.11 -17.19
CA LEU A 57 -14.88 9.63 -16.16
C LEU A 57 -14.21 10.76 -15.38
N ILE A 58 -14.85 11.91 -15.29
CA ILE A 58 -14.32 13.06 -14.56
C ILE A 58 -14.91 13.08 -13.16
N ALA A 59 -14.04 12.96 -12.16
CA ALA A 59 -14.40 13.08 -10.76
C ALA A 59 -13.22 13.64 -9.95
N ASP A 60 -13.45 14.76 -9.29
CA ASP A 60 -12.52 15.29 -8.27
C ASP A 60 -12.76 14.56 -6.95
N SER A 61 -11.71 14.32 -6.18
CA SER A 61 -11.79 13.67 -4.86
C SER A 61 -12.60 14.48 -3.82
N GLU A 62 -12.83 15.75 -4.07
CA GLU A 62 -13.63 16.61 -3.21
C GLU A 62 -15.10 16.72 -3.63
N ASP A 63 -15.46 16.29 -4.85
CA ASP A 63 -16.82 16.27 -5.38
C ASP A 63 -17.53 14.94 -5.08
N GLU A 64 -18.27 14.90 -3.97
CA GLU A 64 -18.98 13.70 -3.52
C GLU A 64 -20.04 13.21 -4.53
N ASP A 65 -20.71 14.12 -5.24
CA ASP A 65 -21.70 13.74 -6.23
C ASP A 65 -21.05 13.10 -7.46
N ALA A 66 -19.90 13.60 -7.89
CA ALA A 66 -19.12 12.99 -8.98
C ALA A 66 -18.59 11.61 -8.56
N LEU A 67 -18.10 11.47 -7.34
CA LEU A 67 -17.67 10.19 -6.78
C LEU A 67 -18.81 9.18 -6.68
N ASP A 68 -20.00 9.63 -6.27
CA ASP A 68 -21.19 8.77 -6.20
C ASP A 68 -21.63 8.30 -7.59
N ARG A 69 -21.70 9.19 -8.58
CA ARG A 69 -21.97 8.81 -9.97
C ARG A 69 -20.98 7.78 -10.50
N LEU A 70 -19.69 7.94 -10.18
CA LEU A 70 -18.62 7.03 -10.57
C LEU A 70 -18.81 5.66 -9.92
N THR A 71 -18.99 5.61 -8.61
CA THR A 71 -19.07 4.35 -7.85
C THR A 71 -20.35 3.57 -8.11
N GLN A 72 -21.46 4.24 -8.48
CA GLN A 72 -22.69 3.58 -8.90
C GLN A 72 -22.53 2.74 -10.17
N ARG A 73 -21.57 3.06 -11.02
CA ARG A 73 -21.37 2.42 -12.32
C ARG A 73 -20.43 1.21 -12.30
N THR A 74 -19.58 1.06 -11.27
CA THR A 74 -18.54 0.03 -11.28
C THR A 74 -18.67 -0.97 -10.15
N LYS A 75 -18.21 -2.21 -10.38
CA LYS A 75 -18.10 -3.24 -9.35
C LYS A 75 -16.91 -2.96 -8.43
N VAL A 76 -15.78 -2.47 -8.98
CA VAL A 76 -14.55 -2.21 -8.24
C VAL A 76 -13.95 -0.87 -8.63
N VAL A 77 -13.53 -0.08 -7.64
CA VAL A 77 -12.61 1.06 -7.84
C VAL A 77 -11.20 0.63 -7.47
N LEU A 78 -10.28 0.74 -8.43
CA LEU A 78 -8.84 0.63 -8.22
C LEU A 78 -8.27 2.04 -8.11
N SER A 79 -7.87 2.46 -6.92
CA SER A 79 -7.36 3.80 -6.69
C SER A 79 -5.83 3.83 -6.60
N THR A 80 -5.22 4.72 -7.38
CA THR A 80 -3.79 5.08 -7.31
C THR A 80 -3.59 6.56 -6.99
N ALA A 81 -4.65 7.24 -6.54
CA ALA A 81 -4.65 8.68 -6.26
C ALA A 81 -4.15 8.97 -4.83
N GLY A 82 -2.85 8.89 -4.63
CA GLY A 82 -2.20 9.27 -3.37
C GLY A 82 -1.77 10.75 -3.31
N PRO A 83 -1.45 11.30 -2.13
CA PRO A 83 -1.60 10.70 -0.79
C PRO A 83 -3.03 10.33 -0.42
N PHE A 84 -3.23 9.11 0.08
CA PHE A 84 -4.58 8.56 0.27
C PHE A 84 -5.34 9.22 1.42
N HIS A 85 -4.65 9.65 2.47
CA HIS A 85 -5.28 10.41 3.56
C HIS A 85 -5.88 11.74 3.09
N ARG A 86 -5.38 12.30 1.97
CA ARG A 86 -5.93 13.54 1.39
C ARG A 86 -7.08 13.27 0.43
N TYR A 87 -6.96 12.24 -0.39
CA TYR A 87 -7.85 12.07 -1.57
C TYR A 87 -8.72 10.82 -1.51
N GLY A 88 -8.48 9.89 -0.56
CA GLY A 88 -9.13 8.58 -0.55
C GLY A 88 -10.43 8.50 0.26
N SER A 89 -10.57 9.30 1.34
CA SER A 89 -11.63 9.09 2.33
C SER A 89 -13.04 9.22 1.77
N LYS A 90 -13.32 10.25 0.96
CA LYS A 90 -14.64 10.44 0.33
C LYS A 90 -14.93 9.37 -0.71
N LEU A 91 -13.90 8.95 -1.47
CA LEU A 91 -14.04 7.88 -2.46
C LEU A 91 -14.40 6.55 -1.79
N VAL A 92 -13.72 6.19 -0.68
CA VAL A 92 -14.07 4.97 0.08
C VAL A 92 -15.48 5.06 0.66
N ALA A 93 -15.87 6.22 1.22
CA ALA A 93 -17.22 6.42 1.73
C ALA A 93 -18.28 6.23 0.61
N SER A 94 -18.03 6.77 -0.56
CA SER A 94 -18.88 6.59 -1.75
C SER A 94 -18.93 5.12 -2.19
N CYS A 95 -17.81 4.40 -2.17
CA CYS A 95 -17.77 2.97 -2.46
C CYS A 95 -18.66 2.16 -1.49
N VAL A 96 -18.56 2.41 -0.20
CA VAL A 96 -19.40 1.75 0.82
C VAL A 96 -20.88 2.12 0.64
N LYS A 97 -21.17 3.39 0.39
CA LYS A 97 -22.53 3.89 0.14
C LYS A 97 -23.19 3.17 -1.04
N ASN A 98 -22.47 2.99 -2.14
CA ASN A 98 -22.98 2.51 -3.42
C ASN A 98 -22.69 1.02 -3.68
N ASN A 99 -22.35 0.23 -2.67
CA ASN A 99 -22.05 -1.21 -2.77
C ASN A 99 -20.99 -1.52 -3.83
N THR A 100 -19.89 -0.74 -3.83
CA THR A 100 -18.75 -0.88 -4.73
C THR A 100 -17.54 -1.34 -3.95
N HIS A 101 -16.82 -2.32 -4.46
CA HIS A 101 -15.56 -2.75 -3.87
C HIS A 101 -14.46 -1.71 -4.12
N TYR A 102 -13.47 -1.67 -3.25
CA TYR A 102 -12.36 -0.73 -3.33
C TYR A 102 -11.03 -1.42 -3.08
N VAL A 103 -10.04 -1.08 -3.89
CA VAL A 103 -8.65 -1.48 -3.70
C VAL A 103 -7.73 -0.30 -3.95
N ASP A 104 -6.61 -0.23 -3.21
CA ASP A 104 -5.57 0.78 -3.39
C ASP A 104 -4.17 0.25 -3.10
N ILE A 105 -3.17 1.11 -3.20
CA ILE A 105 -1.76 0.81 -2.96
C ILE A 105 -1.18 1.63 -1.79
N THR A 106 -1.99 1.98 -0.79
CA THR A 106 -1.55 2.82 0.32
C THR A 106 -0.57 2.10 1.25
N GLY A 107 0.39 2.86 1.81
CA GLY A 107 1.18 2.46 2.97
C GLY A 107 0.82 3.27 4.24
N GLU A 108 -0.30 4.00 4.21
CA GLU A 108 -0.71 4.97 5.25
C GLU A 108 -1.58 4.30 6.32
N ASN A 109 -0.98 3.47 7.18
CA ASN A 109 -1.71 2.64 8.17
C ASN A 109 -2.61 3.43 9.10
N PHE A 110 -2.26 4.66 9.47
CA PHE A 110 -3.10 5.52 10.30
C PHE A 110 -4.42 5.87 9.59
N TRP A 111 -4.37 6.11 8.28
CA TRP A 111 -5.55 6.35 7.47
C TRP A 111 -6.38 5.08 7.31
N VAL A 112 -5.72 3.94 7.05
CA VAL A 112 -6.39 2.63 7.00
C VAL A 112 -7.11 2.31 8.32
N LYS A 113 -6.49 2.63 9.48
CA LYS A 113 -7.15 2.47 10.79
C LYS A 113 -8.43 3.31 10.87
N GLY A 114 -8.36 4.57 10.44
CA GLY A 114 -9.55 5.44 10.36
C GLY A 114 -10.66 4.90 9.44
N LEU A 115 -10.29 4.29 8.32
CA LEU A 115 -11.25 3.62 7.43
C LEU A 115 -11.91 2.41 8.11
N ILE A 116 -11.12 1.59 8.81
CA ILE A 116 -11.63 0.44 9.56
C ILE A 116 -12.65 0.92 10.59
N ASP A 117 -12.26 1.89 11.43
CA ASP A 117 -13.11 2.40 12.50
C ASP A 117 -14.44 2.99 11.99
N LYS A 118 -14.40 3.63 10.83
CA LYS A 118 -15.56 4.32 10.28
C LYS A 118 -16.47 3.43 9.43
N HIS A 119 -15.89 2.47 8.70
CA HIS A 119 -16.61 1.81 7.60
C HIS A 119 -16.70 0.29 7.74
N HIS A 120 -15.95 -0.35 8.66
CA HIS A 120 -15.88 -1.83 8.71
C HIS A 120 -17.25 -2.48 8.88
N GLU A 121 -18.05 -2.02 9.84
CA GLU A 121 -19.36 -2.62 10.14
C GLU A 121 -20.34 -2.47 8.97
N GLU A 122 -20.41 -1.26 8.39
CA GLU A 122 -21.32 -1.02 7.26
C GLU A 122 -20.88 -1.80 6.02
N ALA A 123 -19.58 -1.80 5.69
CA ALA A 123 -19.03 -2.54 4.56
C ALA A 123 -19.27 -4.05 4.73
N SER A 124 -19.05 -4.60 5.93
CA SER A 124 -19.30 -6.01 6.25
C SER A 124 -20.77 -6.38 6.05
N ARG A 125 -21.70 -5.59 6.60
CA ARG A 125 -23.14 -5.81 6.46
C ARG A 125 -23.60 -5.78 5.00
N LYS A 126 -22.99 -4.92 4.18
CA LYS A 126 -23.29 -4.77 2.75
C LYS A 126 -22.53 -5.76 1.84
N GLY A 127 -21.62 -6.57 2.38
CA GLY A 127 -20.75 -7.45 1.60
C GLY A 127 -19.73 -6.69 0.73
N VAL A 128 -19.44 -5.42 1.06
CA VAL A 128 -18.47 -4.58 0.35
C VAL A 128 -17.07 -4.88 0.86
N ARG A 129 -16.14 -5.10 -0.06
CA ARG A 129 -14.73 -5.33 0.24
C ARG A 129 -13.95 -4.04 0.05
N ILE A 130 -13.36 -3.53 1.14
CA ILE A 130 -12.44 -2.41 1.14
C ILE A 130 -11.07 -2.98 1.47
N ILE A 131 -10.20 -3.08 0.47
CA ILE A 131 -8.90 -3.76 0.58
C ILE A 131 -7.79 -2.77 0.26
N PRO A 132 -7.28 -2.03 1.24
CA PRO A 132 -6.13 -1.15 1.05
C PRO A 132 -4.83 -1.95 0.95
N SER A 133 -3.74 -1.29 0.55
CA SER A 133 -2.39 -1.85 0.52
C SER A 133 -2.22 -3.03 -0.44
N CYS A 134 -2.91 -3.02 -1.59
CA CYS A 134 -2.81 -4.05 -2.64
C CYS A 134 -1.64 -3.84 -3.60
N GLY A 135 -0.68 -2.97 -3.27
CA GLY A 135 0.52 -2.75 -4.06
C GLY A 135 1.61 -3.79 -3.81
N TYR A 136 2.64 -3.73 -4.65
CA TYR A 136 3.85 -4.54 -4.49
C TYR A 136 4.46 -4.43 -3.09
N ASP A 137 4.40 -3.25 -2.49
CA ASP A 137 4.99 -3.01 -1.17
C ASP A 137 4.48 -3.98 -0.09
N SER A 138 3.20 -4.36 -0.11
CA SER A 138 2.57 -5.18 0.93
C SER A 138 2.12 -6.57 0.47
N ILE A 139 1.72 -6.73 -0.79
CA ILE A 139 1.19 -8.01 -1.31
C ILE A 139 2.19 -9.17 -1.18
N PRO A 140 3.49 -9.04 -1.56
CA PRO A 140 4.44 -10.13 -1.38
C PRO A 140 4.63 -10.52 0.09
N SER A 141 4.61 -9.55 0.99
CA SER A 141 4.74 -9.77 2.42
C SER A 141 3.53 -10.51 3.00
N ASP A 142 2.33 -10.08 2.65
CA ASP A 142 1.09 -10.63 3.17
C ASP A 142 0.75 -12.00 2.57
N LEU A 143 0.63 -12.07 1.24
CA LEU A 143 0.34 -13.34 0.55
C LEU A 143 1.51 -14.32 0.60
N GLY A 144 2.76 -13.82 0.64
CA GLY A 144 3.93 -14.66 0.88
C GLY A 144 3.89 -15.32 2.26
N SER A 145 3.47 -14.59 3.29
CA SER A 145 3.27 -15.15 4.63
C SER A 145 2.16 -16.20 4.65
N LEU A 146 1.02 -15.92 4.04
CA LEU A 146 -0.07 -16.87 3.90
C LEU A 146 0.38 -18.14 3.16
N HIS A 147 1.12 -17.99 2.06
CA HIS A 147 1.65 -19.11 1.29
C HIS A 147 2.63 -19.95 2.13
N CYS A 148 3.51 -19.33 2.92
CA CYS A 148 4.38 -20.05 3.84
C CYS A 148 3.59 -20.87 4.85
N VAL A 149 2.56 -20.28 5.48
CA VAL A 149 1.70 -20.97 6.45
C VAL A 149 1.02 -22.18 5.82
N GLN A 150 0.40 -21.99 4.67
CA GLN A 150 -0.28 -23.06 3.95
C GLN A 150 0.66 -24.18 3.48
N SER A 151 1.87 -23.81 2.98
CA SER A 151 2.85 -24.78 2.48
C SER A 151 3.49 -25.60 3.60
N MET A 152 3.69 -25.02 4.79
CA MET A 152 4.29 -25.74 5.93
C MET A 152 3.32 -26.74 6.56
N ASN A 153 2.02 -26.54 6.40
CA ASN A 153 0.95 -27.35 7.01
C ASN A 153 1.17 -27.60 8.52
N LYS A 154 1.70 -26.59 9.21
CA LYS A 154 2.01 -26.61 10.65
C LYS A 154 1.87 -25.18 11.20
N PRO A 155 1.51 -25.02 12.49
CA PRO A 155 1.51 -23.73 13.14
C PRO A 155 2.91 -23.07 13.08
N ILE A 156 2.96 -21.81 12.65
CA ILE A 156 4.19 -21.03 12.52
C ILE A 156 4.26 -19.99 13.64
N LYS A 157 5.34 -19.96 14.38
CA LYS A 157 5.56 -18.94 15.43
C LYS A 157 6.09 -17.63 14.88
N ARG A 158 6.90 -17.68 13.82
CA ARG A 158 7.59 -16.50 13.31
C ARG A 158 7.92 -16.63 11.84
N ILE A 159 7.67 -15.55 11.11
CA ILE A 159 8.20 -15.32 9.77
C ILE A 159 9.10 -14.08 9.82
N GLU A 160 10.28 -14.18 9.25
CA GLU A 160 11.21 -13.09 9.00
C GLU A 160 11.44 -13.00 7.48
N ALA A 161 11.03 -11.88 6.87
CA ALA A 161 11.21 -11.62 5.45
C ALA A 161 12.48 -10.78 5.22
N PHE A 162 13.25 -11.15 4.21
CA PHE A 162 14.49 -10.47 3.85
C PHE A 162 14.40 -10.00 2.40
N HIS A 163 14.42 -8.69 2.23
CA HIS A 163 14.25 -8.04 0.94
C HIS A 163 15.57 -7.60 0.35
N THR A 164 15.74 -7.85 -0.92
CA THR A 164 16.76 -7.21 -1.74
C THR A 164 16.06 -6.54 -2.90
N MET A 165 16.49 -5.36 -3.30
CA MET A 165 15.86 -4.64 -4.42
C MET A 165 16.85 -3.72 -5.12
N LYS A 166 16.60 -3.49 -6.40
CA LYS A 166 17.23 -2.47 -7.20
C LYS A 166 16.16 -1.70 -7.98
N GLY A 167 15.95 -0.45 -7.63
CA GLY A 167 14.93 0.39 -8.23
C GLY A 167 14.94 1.79 -7.63
N GLU A 168 13.95 2.58 -7.98
CA GLU A 168 13.78 3.96 -7.52
C GLU A 168 12.34 4.19 -7.09
N ALA A 169 12.14 5.10 -6.12
CA ALA A 169 10.82 5.52 -5.70
C ALA A 169 10.15 6.42 -6.75
N SER A 170 8.83 6.31 -6.88
CA SER A 170 8.03 7.26 -7.67
C SER A 170 7.82 8.59 -6.92
N GLY A 171 7.51 9.65 -7.67
CA GLY A 171 7.16 10.94 -7.08
C GLY A 171 5.92 10.88 -6.17
N GLY A 172 4.98 9.96 -6.44
CA GLY A 172 3.83 9.73 -5.56
C GLY A 172 4.24 9.16 -4.20
N THR A 173 5.15 8.18 -4.18
CA THR A 173 5.72 7.61 -2.95
C THR A 173 6.44 8.68 -2.12
N LEU A 174 7.30 9.48 -2.77
CA LEU A 174 8.01 10.57 -2.11
C LEU A 174 7.06 11.62 -1.55
N GLU A 175 6.05 12.04 -2.33
CA GLU A 175 5.04 13.00 -1.88
C GLU A 175 4.28 12.50 -0.65
N THR A 176 3.92 11.21 -0.62
CA THR A 176 3.30 10.59 0.56
C THR A 176 4.20 10.71 1.79
N MET A 177 5.48 10.34 1.67
CA MET A 177 6.43 10.43 2.79
C MET A 177 6.59 11.87 3.31
N PHE A 178 6.73 12.85 2.42
CA PHE A 178 6.80 14.26 2.81
C PHE A 178 5.49 14.75 3.44
N SER A 179 4.33 14.34 2.90
CA SER A 179 3.04 14.76 3.42
C SER A 179 2.75 14.17 4.80
N LEU A 180 3.21 12.94 5.08
CA LEU A 180 3.13 12.33 6.41
C LEU A 180 3.95 13.08 7.44
N ALA A 181 5.13 13.58 7.05
CA ALA A 181 6.00 14.37 7.92
C ALA A 181 5.41 15.75 8.28
N ASP A 182 4.39 16.21 7.55
CA ASP A 182 3.66 17.45 7.84
C ASP A 182 2.49 17.25 8.82
N LEU A 183 2.16 15.99 9.17
CA LEU A 183 1.05 15.64 10.06
C LEU A 183 1.55 15.39 11.49
N ASP A 184 0.77 15.82 12.47
CA ASP A 184 0.93 15.39 13.86
C ASP A 184 0.11 14.11 14.10
N LEU A 185 0.73 12.98 13.83
CA LEU A 185 0.07 11.66 13.91
C LEU A 185 0.09 11.05 15.32
N GLY A 186 0.71 11.73 16.29
CA GLY A 186 0.84 11.22 17.64
C GLY A 186 1.67 9.93 17.75
N LYS A 187 1.65 9.30 18.93
CA LYS A 187 2.45 8.07 19.19
C LYS A 187 1.78 6.79 18.71
N SER A 188 0.49 6.81 18.44
CA SER A 188 -0.28 5.61 18.05
C SER A 188 0.18 5.00 16.73
N ILE A 189 0.75 5.79 15.82
CA ILE A 189 1.29 5.28 14.55
C ILE A 189 2.43 4.27 14.73
N PHE A 190 3.11 4.31 15.88
CA PHE A 190 4.19 3.37 16.21
C PHE A 190 3.67 2.06 16.82
N ASP A 191 2.35 1.93 17.04
CA ASP A 191 1.79 0.66 17.53
C ASP A 191 2.02 -0.44 16.48
N PRO A 192 2.74 -1.51 16.85
CA PRO A 192 2.97 -2.65 15.96
C PRO A 192 1.68 -3.37 15.52
N PHE A 193 0.58 -3.16 16.21
CA PHE A 193 -0.72 -3.81 15.99
C PHE A 193 -1.84 -2.83 15.67
N LEU A 194 -1.50 -1.64 15.19
CA LEU A 194 -2.44 -0.54 14.90
C LEU A 194 -3.67 -0.99 14.10
N LEU A 195 -3.52 -1.94 13.19
CA LEU A 195 -4.59 -2.41 12.30
C LEU A 195 -5.33 -3.64 12.84
N ASN A 196 -4.85 -4.27 13.92
CA ASN A 196 -5.45 -5.49 14.42
C ASN A 196 -6.84 -5.23 15.03
N PRO A 197 -7.78 -6.17 14.92
CA PRO A 197 -9.02 -6.13 15.68
C PRO A 197 -8.74 -6.14 17.18
N GLU A 198 -9.58 -5.45 17.94
CA GLU A 198 -9.45 -5.40 19.40
C GLU A 198 -9.51 -6.82 20.02
N GLY A 199 -8.72 -7.04 21.06
CA GLY A 199 -8.68 -8.31 21.78
C GLY A 199 -7.94 -9.46 21.08
N THR A 200 -7.40 -9.25 19.86
CA THR A 200 -6.69 -10.31 19.09
C THR A 200 -5.20 -10.38 19.36
N VAL A 201 -4.65 -9.54 20.24
CA VAL A 201 -3.20 -9.44 20.45
C VAL A 201 -2.83 -9.85 21.86
N SER A 202 -2.00 -10.90 21.98
CA SER A 202 -1.47 -11.33 23.26
C SER A 202 -0.34 -10.43 23.77
N ASP A 203 -0.10 -10.43 25.11
CA ASP A 203 1.04 -9.71 25.69
C ASP A 203 2.38 -10.28 25.19
N GLN A 204 2.43 -11.55 24.88
CA GLN A 204 3.60 -12.20 24.28
C GLN A 204 3.87 -11.65 22.89
N GLN A 205 2.85 -11.54 22.03
CA GLN A 205 2.98 -10.94 20.70
C GLN A 205 3.46 -9.49 20.78
N LYS A 206 2.92 -8.68 21.72
CA LYS A 206 3.36 -7.28 21.92
C LYS A 206 4.86 -7.19 22.24
N LYS A 207 5.36 -8.09 23.10
CA LYS A 207 6.80 -8.12 23.45
C LYS A 207 7.69 -8.50 22.28
N LEU A 208 7.27 -9.49 21.47
CA LEU A 208 8.05 -10.06 20.38
C LEU A 208 7.97 -9.26 19.08
N SER A 209 6.95 -8.43 18.90
CA SER A 209 6.67 -7.72 17.65
C SER A 209 7.15 -6.27 17.61
N LYS A 210 8.03 -5.87 18.54
CA LYS A 210 8.67 -4.54 18.47
C LYS A 210 9.48 -4.45 17.18
N ASP A 211 9.32 -3.33 16.46
CA ASP A 211 10.03 -3.08 15.22
C ASP A 211 11.54 -3.02 15.48
N LYS A 212 12.29 -3.83 14.74
CA LYS A 212 13.75 -3.91 14.85
C LYS A 212 14.38 -2.93 13.87
N THR A 213 15.17 -1.99 14.36
CA THR A 213 15.77 -0.91 13.57
C THR A 213 17.28 -1.01 13.45
N GLY A 214 17.91 -2.03 14.07
CA GLY A 214 19.37 -2.21 14.09
C GLY A 214 19.88 -3.11 12.97
N VAL A 215 21.22 -3.19 12.89
CA VAL A 215 21.93 -4.15 12.04
C VAL A 215 22.17 -5.43 12.83
N LEU A 216 21.76 -6.58 12.30
CA LEU A 216 21.87 -7.88 12.93
C LEU A 216 22.56 -8.88 11.98
N GLU A 217 23.41 -9.75 12.54
CA GLU A 217 23.94 -10.89 11.82
C GLU A 217 22.86 -11.98 11.71
N GLN A 218 22.73 -12.55 10.52
CA GLN A 218 21.72 -13.55 10.19
C GLN A 218 22.39 -14.84 9.74
N ASN A 219 22.75 -15.70 10.73
CA ASN A 219 23.48 -16.94 10.48
C ASN A 219 22.73 -17.90 9.55
N ALA A 220 21.39 -17.95 9.64
CA ALA A 220 20.56 -18.83 8.82
C ALA A 220 20.66 -18.56 7.31
N ILE A 221 21.00 -17.34 6.92
CA ILE A 221 21.11 -16.91 5.51
C ILE A 221 22.50 -16.38 5.15
N ASN A 222 23.50 -16.60 6.01
CA ASN A 222 24.89 -16.17 5.81
C ASN A 222 25.03 -14.71 5.40
N GLY A 223 24.46 -13.80 6.18
CA GLY A 223 24.47 -12.38 5.85
C GLY A 223 24.07 -11.46 6.98
N TRP A 224 23.75 -10.24 6.64
CA TRP A 224 23.40 -9.17 7.56
C TRP A 224 22.04 -8.60 7.21
N SER A 225 21.22 -8.33 8.21
CA SER A 225 19.97 -7.59 8.04
C SER A 225 20.13 -6.14 8.48
N GLY A 226 19.49 -5.26 7.73
CA GLY A 226 19.28 -3.85 8.05
C GLY A 226 17.79 -3.51 8.08
N PRO A 227 17.44 -2.30 8.51
CA PRO A 227 16.03 -1.87 8.51
C PRO A 227 15.50 -1.78 7.08
N PHE A 228 14.23 -2.20 6.90
CA PHE A 228 13.50 -2.07 5.63
C PHE A 228 12.50 -0.94 5.72
N ILE A 229 12.50 -0.02 4.75
CA ILE A 229 11.69 1.20 4.80
C ILE A 229 10.18 0.93 4.89
N MET A 230 9.70 -0.14 4.21
CA MET A 230 8.29 -0.51 4.21
C MET A 230 7.89 -1.40 5.38
N ALA A 231 8.81 -1.85 6.23
CA ALA A 231 8.51 -2.73 7.36
C ALA A 231 7.43 -2.15 8.29
N ALA A 232 7.45 -0.83 8.51
CA ALA A 232 6.46 -0.16 9.35
C ALA A 232 5.05 -0.22 8.76
N ALA A 233 4.88 -0.29 7.43
CA ALA A 233 3.60 -0.49 6.79
C ALA A 233 3.23 -1.98 6.74
N ASN A 234 4.09 -2.81 6.18
CA ASN A 234 3.82 -4.21 5.86
C ASN A 234 3.57 -5.08 7.09
N THR A 235 4.36 -4.86 8.17
CA THR A 235 4.20 -5.66 9.39
C THR A 235 2.80 -5.52 10.01
N ARG A 236 2.17 -4.33 9.90
CA ARG A 236 0.79 -4.10 10.37
C ARG A 236 -0.22 -4.81 9.48
N VAL A 237 0.00 -4.84 8.17
CA VAL A 237 -0.85 -5.55 7.21
C VAL A 237 -0.82 -7.04 7.49
N VAL A 238 0.36 -7.68 7.53
CA VAL A 238 0.51 -9.12 7.78
C VAL A 238 -0.06 -9.53 9.14
N ARG A 239 0.19 -8.74 10.19
CA ARG A 239 -0.34 -9.02 11.55
C ARG A 239 -1.86 -8.93 11.60
N ARG A 240 -2.46 -7.97 10.87
CA ARG A 240 -3.91 -7.90 10.71
C ARG A 240 -4.46 -9.11 9.98
N SER A 241 -3.86 -9.48 8.84
CA SER A 241 -4.29 -10.66 8.08
C SER A 241 -4.23 -11.93 8.93
N ALA A 242 -3.14 -12.13 9.68
CA ALA A 242 -3.03 -13.25 10.61
C ALA A 242 -4.15 -13.26 11.66
N ALA A 243 -4.48 -12.10 12.27
CA ALA A 243 -5.57 -12.00 13.24
C ALA A 243 -6.95 -12.27 12.61
N LEU A 244 -7.18 -11.82 11.38
CA LEU A 244 -8.43 -12.08 10.67
C LEU A 244 -8.59 -13.56 10.28
N HIS A 245 -7.48 -14.24 9.94
CA HIS A 245 -7.47 -15.69 9.71
C HIS A 245 -7.74 -16.45 11.01
N GLU A 246 -7.14 -16.05 12.12
CA GLU A 246 -7.40 -16.64 13.45
C GLU A 246 -8.88 -16.56 13.82
N GLN A 247 -9.54 -15.42 13.60
CA GLN A 247 -10.98 -15.27 13.83
C GLN A 247 -11.86 -16.22 12.99
N LYS A 248 -11.33 -16.72 11.86
CA LYS A 248 -11.99 -17.71 11.00
C LYS A 248 -11.62 -19.17 11.34
N GLY A 249 -10.79 -19.38 12.35
CA GLY A 249 -10.27 -20.71 12.69
C GLY A 249 -9.13 -21.21 11.77
N GLU A 250 -8.52 -20.33 11.00
CA GLU A 250 -7.43 -20.60 10.06
C GLU A 250 -6.14 -19.91 10.56
N ASP A 251 -5.78 -20.12 11.83
CA ASP A 251 -4.69 -19.39 12.44
C ASP A 251 -3.30 -19.72 11.84
N TYR A 252 -2.41 -18.74 11.83
CA TYR A 252 -1.02 -18.93 11.40
C TYR A 252 -0.19 -19.68 12.46
N GLY A 253 -0.61 -19.64 13.70
CA GLY A 253 0.02 -20.26 14.86
C GLY A 253 -0.04 -19.34 16.09
N ARG A 254 -0.02 -19.99 17.26
CA ARG A 254 -0.10 -19.28 18.54
C ARG A 254 1.03 -18.27 18.69
N ASP A 255 0.70 -17.03 19.07
CA ASP A 255 1.63 -15.92 19.25
C ASP A 255 2.48 -15.63 17.99
N PHE A 256 1.86 -15.80 16.81
CA PHE A 256 2.53 -15.53 15.52
C PHE A 256 3.13 -14.13 15.47
N THR A 257 4.35 -14.04 14.99
CA THR A 257 5.08 -12.78 14.79
C THR A 257 5.64 -12.67 13.37
N TYR A 258 5.67 -11.44 12.86
CA TYR A 258 6.19 -11.12 11.53
C TYR A 258 7.14 -9.93 11.61
N GLN A 259 8.30 -10.02 10.92
CA GLN A 259 9.30 -8.96 10.82
C GLN A 259 9.86 -8.90 9.40
N GLU A 260 10.29 -7.71 8.97
CA GLU A 260 10.92 -7.49 7.67
C GLU A 260 12.24 -6.75 7.79
N PHE A 261 13.16 -7.10 6.89
CA PHE A 261 14.52 -6.57 6.86
C PHE A 261 15.01 -6.40 5.43
N THR A 262 15.99 -5.52 5.22
CA THR A 262 16.85 -5.60 4.05
C THR A 262 17.94 -6.64 4.27
N PHE A 263 18.30 -7.39 3.22
CA PHE A 263 19.41 -8.34 3.25
C PHE A 263 20.67 -7.77 2.63
N HIS A 264 21.80 -8.00 3.27
CA HIS A 264 23.12 -7.59 2.82
C HIS A 264 24.15 -8.71 3.02
N LYS A 265 24.96 -9.00 1.99
CA LYS A 265 26.06 -9.96 2.10
C LYS A 265 27.16 -9.50 3.05
N LYS A 266 27.33 -8.17 3.23
CA LYS A 266 28.39 -7.58 4.05
C LYS A 266 27.79 -6.65 5.12
N LYS A 267 28.37 -6.64 6.30
CA LYS A 267 28.02 -5.78 7.43
C LYS A 267 27.98 -4.29 7.05
N THR A 268 28.95 -3.87 6.24
CA THR A 268 29.04 -2.49 5.74
C THR A 268 27.81 -2.07 4.95
N GLY A 269 27.27 -2.96 4.09
CA GLY A 269 26.05 -2.67 3.33
C GLY A 269 24.84 -2.43 4.23
N ALA A 270 24.66 -3.23 5.29
CA ALA A 270 23.59 -3.06 6.25
C ALA A 270 23.70 -1.73 7.03
N TYR A 271 24.93 -1.33 7.44
CA TYR A 271 25.14 -0.03 8.06
C TYR A 271 24.93 1.14 7.11
N MET A 272 25.26 1.00 5.82
CA MET A 272 24.97 2.03 4.81
C MET A 272 23.46 2.22 4.63
N ALA A 273 22.68 1.12 4.59
CA ALA A 273 21.22 1.21 4.53
C ALA A 273 20.64 1.88 5.78
N LEU A 274 21.14 1.53 6.97
CA LEU A 274 20.72 2.18 8.22
C LEU A 274 21.04 3.68 8.20
N ALA A 275 22.27 4.05 7.80
CA ALA A 275 22.68 5.45 7.71
C ALA A 275 21.82 6.24 6.71
N PHE A 276 21.53 5.66 5.54
CA PHE A 276 20.64 6.26 4.55
C PHE A 276 19.26 6.54 5.14
N LEU A 277 18.63 5.57 5.81
CA LEU A 277 17.33 5.74 6.41
C LEU A 277 17.34 6.76 7.56
N ALA A 278 18.40 6.79 8.36
CA ALA A 278 18.56 7.77 9.44
C ALA A 278 18.67 9.21 8.88
N ILE A 279 19.48 9.40 7.84
CA ILE A 279 19.64 10.71 7.16
C ILE A 279 18.31 11.12 6.51
N PHE A 280 17.64 10.20 5.80
CA PHE A 280 16.35 10.47 5.18
C PHE A 280 15.28 10.83 6.23
N GLY A 281 15.23 10.09 7.33
CA GLY A 281 14.36 10.40 8.48
C GLY A 281 14.64 11.78 9.07
N LEU A 282 15.93 12.14 9.22
CA LEU A 282 16.33 13.49 9.68
C LEU A 282 15.84 14.57 8.73
N VAL A 283 15.97 14.36 7.41
CA VAL A 283 15.44 15.31 6.41
C VAL A 283 13.93 15.47 6.58
N LEU A 284 13.18 14.38 6.70
CA LEU A 284 11.72 14.43 6.85
C LEU A 284 11.28 15.14 8.14
N MET A 285 11.98 14.91 9.26
CA MET A 285 11.61 15.44 10.58
C MET A 285 12.09 16.87 10.83
N THR A 286 12.88 17.47 9.93
CA THR A 286 13.46 18.81 10.10
C THR A 286 12.98 19.77 8.99
N PRO A 287 13.18 21.08 9.15
CA PRO A 287 12.92 22.06 8.09
C PRO A 287 13.64 21.78 6.76
N LEU A 288 14.70 20.95 6.75
CA LEU A 288 15.43 20.54 5.55
C LEU A 288 14.48 19.93 4.49
N ARG A 289 13.36 19.33 4.91
CA ARG A 289 12.36 18.81 3.96
C ARG A 289 11.83 19.87 2.99
N LYS A 290 11.74 21.15 3.41
CA LYS A 290 11.29 22.25 2.55
C LYS A 290 12.26 22.55 1.42
N ILE A 291 13.55 22.28 1.64
CA ILE A 291 14.62 22.48 0.65
C ILE A 291 14.75 21.26 -0.24
N VAL A 292 14.65 20.05 0.32
CA VAL A 292 14.86 18.79 -0.40
C VAL A 292 13.67 18.42 -1.29
N ARG A 293 12.42 18.61 -0.79
CA ARG A 293 11.20 18.23 -1.52
C ARG A 293 11.10 18.79 -2.94
N PRO A 294 11.40 20.08 -3.24
CA PRO A 294 11.37 20.62 -4.60
C PRO A 294 12.38 19.99 -5.56
N LEU A 295 13.45 19.35 -5.04
CA LEU A 295 14.52 18.72 -5.81
C LEU A 295 14.20 17.24 -6.15
N MET A 296 13.17 16.69 -5.53
CA MET A 296 12.78 15.30 -5.73
C MET A 296 11.79 15.15 -6.90
N LYS A 297 11.58 13.90 -7.35
CA LYS A 297 10.56 13.58 -8.36
C LYS A 297 9.19 14.09 -7.93
N LYS A 298 8.48 14.70 -8.86
CA LYS A 298 7.13 15.25 -8.63
C LYS A 298 6.06 14.17 -8.76
N PRO A 299 4.86 14.36 -8.17
CA PRO A 299 3.72 13.49 -8.43
C PRO A 299 3.45 13.33 -9.93
N GLY A 300 3.31 12.08 -10.38
CA GLY A 300 3.18 11.71 -11.79
C GLY A 300 4.51 11.31 -12.46
N GLU A 301 5.65 11.62 -11.86
CA GLU A 301 6.96 11.15 -12.31
C GLU A 301 7.33 9.82 -11.61
N GLY A 302 8.13 9.01 -12.28
CA GLY A 302 8.59 7.72 -11.72
C GLY A 302 9.91 7.27 -12.33
N PRO A 303 10.35 6.03 -12.03
CA PRO A 303 11.50 5.41 -12.66
C PRO A 303 11.35 5.36 -14.18
N SER A 304 12.45 5.59 -14.91
CA SER A 304 12.46 5.43 -16.37
C SER A 304 12.13 3.97 -16.77
N LYS A 305 11.76 3.75 -18.04
CA LYS A 305 11.51 2.40 -18.56
C LYS A 305 12.74 1.52 -18.36
N GLU A 306 13.93 2.02 -18.66
CA GLU A 306 15.20 1.32 -18.47
C GLU A 306 15.44 0.91 -17.02
N VAL A 307 15.16 1.80 -16.05
CA VAL A 307 15.30 1.49 -14.61
C VAL A 307 14.28 0.44 -14.17
N ARG A 308 13.07 0.44 -14.73
CA ARG A 308 12.04 -0.57 -14.43
C ARG A 308 12.39 -1.94 -15.01
N GLU A 309 12.92 -2.00 -16.24
CA GLU A 309 13.29 -3.24 -16.93
C GLU A 309 14.56 -3.88 -16.33
N ASN A 310 15.50 -3.08 -15.85
CA ASN A 310 16.74 -3.54 -15.20
C ASN A 310 16.65 -3.59 -13.68
N GLY A 311 15.50 -3.23 -13.12
CA GLY A 311 15.19 -3.36 -11.70
C GLY A 311 14.87 -4.80 -11.32
N TRP A 312 15.03 -5.11 -10.04
CA TRP A 312 14.65 -6.42 -9.47
C TRP A 312 14.36 -6.31 -7.97
N PHE A 313 13.69 -7.29 -7.45
CA PHE A 313 13.31 -7.43 -6.04
C PHE A 313 13.21 -8.91 -5.66
#